data_62c4921827e25ee8f6e275638e071402
#
_entry.id   62c4921827e25ee8f6e275638e071402
#
_cell.length_a   1.000
_cell.length_b   1.000
_cell.length_c   1.000
_cell.angle_alpha   90.00
_cell.angle_beta   90.00
_cell.angle_gamma   90.00
#
_symmetry.space_group_name_H-M   'P 1'
#
loop_
_entity.id
_entity.type
_entity.pdbx_description
1 polymer ?
#
loop_
_entity_poly.entity_id
_entity_poly.type
_entity_poly.pdbx_seq_one_letter_code
_entity_poly.pdbx_strand_id
1 'polypeptide(L)'
;MAHGGASDCVVPGMSGGCNPCNPCAAANPCNPCGACNPCAAACKPCNPCNPCNPCNPCNPCAAANPCNPCGACNPCGPCGAGDDIELSAAQAQAAYACIKGSLKAGYAKSGNEWVKAYQSWTNYAARPYVSDTHGGRFVNNYANARGSNYGLFENAGPAPEGSVLAKDSFQVKANGKVRPGPLFLMEKMAVGFNAESLDWRYTLILPNGKIFGTTGGKNSAKMGFCAECHAVMEDQDSRFYLDEEYRRK
;
A
#
# COMPACT_ATOMS: atom_id res chain seq x y z
N MET A 1 29.32 6.87 0.84
CA MET A 1 27.99 7.11 0.26
C MET A 1 27.02 7.30 1.40
N ALA A 2 26.45 8.50 1.54
CA ALA A 2 25.56 8.82 2.65
C ALA A 2 24.26 8.01 2.48
N HIS A 3 23.92 7.19 3.46
CA HIS A 3 22.63 6.55 3.55
C HIS A 3 21.62 7.63 3.96
N GLY A 4 20.91 8.20 2.97
CA GLY A 4 19.77 9.05 3.25
C GLY A 4 18.77 8.28 4.10
N GLY A 5 18.30 8.86 5.19
CA GLY A 5 17.26 8.26 6.03
C GLY A 5 15.95 8.10 5.22
N ALA A 6 15.08 7.20 5.64
CA ALA A 6 13.78 6.96 4.98
C ALA A 6 12.91 8.23 4.85
N SER A 7 13.24 9.29 5.61
CA SER A 7 12.57 10.61 5.56
C SER A 7 12.84 11.41 4.27
N ASP A 8 13.87 11.05 3.50
CA ASP A 8 14.32 11.83 2.36
C ASP A 8 13.89 11.23 1.00
N CYS A 9 13.24 10.08 1.00
CA CYS A 9 12.74 9.46 -0.21
C CYS A 9 11.48 10.17 -0.74
N VAL A 10 11.59 10.70 -1.96
CA VAL A 10 10.49 11.36 -2.67
C VAL A 10 10.40 10.78 -4.08
N VAL A 11 9.20 10.51 -4.53
CA VAL A 11 8.94 10.01 -5.89
C VAL A 11 9.29 11.08 -6.92
N PRO A 12 10.12 10.77 -7.93
CA PRO A 12 10.45 11.73 -8.98
C PRO A 12 9.21 12.27 -9.69
N GLY A 13 9.16 13.58 -9.90
CA GLY A 13 8.05 14.26 -10.56
C GLY A 13 6.84 14.57 -9.67
N MET A 14 6.82 14.11 -8.41
CA MET A 14 5.76 14.46 -7.45
C MET A 14 6.18 15.58 -6.48
N SER A 15 7.48 15.86 -6.35
CA SER A 15 7.96 16.97 -5.53
C SER A 15 7.77 18.29 -6.27
N GLY A 16 6.89 19.14 -5.77
CA GLY A 16 6.67 20.51 -6.30
C GLY A 16 5.70 20.60 -7.49
N GLY A 17 5.04 19.53 -7.87
CA GLY A 17 3.88 19.60 -8.76
C GLY A 17 2.75 20.39 -8.09
N CYS A 18 2.05 21.21 -8.86
CA CYS A 18 0.83 21.86 -8.41
C CYS A 18 -0.07 20.83 -7.76
N ASN A 19 -0.36 20.99 -6.47
CA ASN A 19 -1.39 20.20 -5.84
C ASN A 19 -2.75 20.68 -6.39
N PRO A 20 -3.40 19.94 -7.29
CA PRO A 20 -4.69 20.37 -7.84
C PRO A 20 -5.76 20.50 -6.75
N CYS A 21 -5.50 19.92 -5.56
CA CYS A 21 -6.36 20.01 -4.39
C CYS A 21 -6.00 21.16 -3.44
N ASN A 22 -5.05 22.04 -3.77
CA ASN A 22 -4.81 23.26 -3.01
C ASN A 22 -5.12 24.52 -3.81
N PRO A 23 -6.40 24.79 -4.09
CA PRO A 23 -6.81 25.97 -4.85
C PRO A 23 -6.63 27.27 -4.08
N CYS A 24 -6.35 27.24 -2.77
CA CYS A 24 -6.27 28.39 -1.89
C CYS A 24 -4.85 28.90 -1.62
N ALA A 25 -3.83 28.33 -2.25
CA ALA A 25 -2.46 28.84 -2.10
C ALA A 25 -2.27 30.10 -2.99
N ALA A 26 -2.63 31.25 -2.47
CA ALA A 26 -2.66 32.54 -3.16
C ALA A 26 -1.31 33.02 -3.75
N ALA A 27 -0.21 32.35 -3.44
CA ALA A 27 1.14 32.68 -3.95
C ALA A 27 1.72 31.61 -4.89
N ASN A 28 0.92 30.62 -5.32
CA ASN A 28 1.40 29.56 -6.20
C ASN A 28 1.08 29.92 -7.66
N PRO A 29 2.09 30.10 -8.53
CA PRO A 29 1.84 30.39 -9.95
C PRO A 29 1.12 29.27 -10.71
N CYS A 30 1.01 28.10 -10.09
CA CYS A 30 0.23 26.97 -10.61
C CYS A 30 -1.17 26.88 -9.99
N ASN A 31 -1.64 27.94 -9.31
CA ASN A 31 -3.00 27.96 -8.79
C ASN A 31 -4.02 28.26 -9.91
N PRO A 32 -4.72 27.27 -10.47
CA PRO A 32 -5.70 27.47 -11.52
C PRO A 32 -6.95 28.22 -11.04
N CYS A 33 -7.12 28.37 -9.72
CA CYS A 33 -8.31 29.01 -9.14
C CYS A 33 -8.22 30.54 -9.05
N GLY A 34 -7.05 31.12 -9.31
CA GLY A 34 -6.94 32.57 -9.42
C GLY A 34 -7.73 33.16 -10.62
N ALA A 35 -7.90 32.38 -11.68
CA ALA A 35 -8.58 32.82 -12.91
C ALA A 35 -9.88 32.05 -13.23
N CYS A 36 -10.07 30.86 -12.67
CA CYS A 36 -11.20 30.00 -13.02
C CYS A 36 -11.66 29.23 -11.80
N ASN A 37 -12.49 29.80 -10.96
CA ASN A 37 -13.32 29.02 -10.06
C ASN A 37 -14.61 28.63 -10.80
N PRO A 38 -14.67 27.51 -11.51
CA PRO A 38 -15.88 27.12 -12.25
C PRO A 38 -17.06 26.89 -11.31
N CYS A 39 -16.79 26.59 -10.03
CA CYS A 39 -17.84 26.46 -9.02
C CYS A 39 -18.43 27.84 -8.63
N ALA A 40 -17.62 28.91 -8.63
CA ALA A 40 -18.13 30.24 -8.31
C ALA A 40 -19.04 30.80 -9.41
N ALA A 41 -18.77 30.46 -10.67
CA ALA A 41 -19.60 30.92 -11.80
C ALA A 41 -20.92 30.15 -11.92
N ALA A 42 -20.87 28.82 -11.63
CA ALA A 42 -22.06 27.97 -11.69
C ALA A 42 -22.98 28.10 -10.46
N CYS A 43 -22.43 28.52 -9.32
CA CYS A 43 -23.17 28.65 -8.07
C CYS A 43 -23.53 30.09 -7.69
N LYS A 44 -23.34 31.08 -8.60
CA LYS A 44 -23.68 32.47 -8.32
C LYS A 44 -25.12 32.74 -7.91
N PRO A 45 -26.13 31.98 -8.33
CA PRO A 45 -27.48 32.15 -7.81
C PRO A 45 -27.72 31.52 -6.44
N CYS A 46 -26.78 30.75 -5.92
CA CYS A 46 -26.90 29.98 -4.67
C CYS A 46 -26.22 30.73 -3.52
N ASN A 47 -26.88 30.83 -2.39
CA ASN A 47 -26.30 31.46 -1.22
C ASN A 47 -25.23 30.53 -0.61
N PRO A 48 -23.94 30.89 -0.68
CA PRO A 48 -22.86 30.00 -0.16
C PRO A 48 -22.84 29.84 1.36
N CYS A 49 -23.62 30.65 2.08
CA CYS A 49 -23.71 30.61 3.53
C CYS A 49 -24.83 29.70 4.04
N ASN A 50 -25.61 29.07 3.17
CA ASN A 50 -26.66 28.14 3.61
C ASN A 50 -26.17 26.70 3.49
N PRO A 51 -25.87 26.03 4.60
CA PRO A 51 -25.36 24.68 4.57
C PRO A 51 -26.36 23.64 4.04
N CYS A 52 -27.63 24.00 3.96
CA CYS A 52 -28.70 23.15 3.37
C CYS A 52 -28.97 23.47 1.91
N ASN A 53 -28.22 24.39 1.29
CA ASN A 53 -28.42 24.74 -0.11
C ASN A 53 -27.81 23.64 -0.98
N PRO A 54 -28.61 23.03 -1.88
CA PRO A 54 -28.12 21.98 -2.77
C PRO A 54 -27.00 22.44 -3.72
N CYS A 55 -26.82 23.75 -3.89
CA CYS A 55 -25.73 24.30 -4.71
C CYS A 55 -24.48 24.64 -3.88
N ASN A 56 -24.43 24.29 -2.58
CA ASN A 56 -23.23 24.49 -1.80
C ASN A 56 -22.20 23.40 -2.14
N PRO A 57 -21.07 23.76 -2.78
CA PRO A 57 -20.05 22.77 -3.16
C PRO A 57 -19.38 22.09 -1.96
N CYS A 58 -19.60 22.61 -0.74
CA CYS A 58 -19.05 22.04 0.48
C CYS A 58 -20.09 21.26 1.31
N ASN A 59 -21.28 20.99 0.76
CA ASN A 59 -22.32 20.24 1.49
C ASN A 59 -22.05 18.73 1.40
N PRO A 60 -21.61 18.07 2.48
CA PRO A 60 -21.33 16.66 2.49
C PRO A 60 -22.57 15.76 2.32
N CYS A 61 -23.78 16.32 2.47
CA CYS A 61 -25.05 15.59 2.31
C CYS A 61 -25.57 15.59 0.87
N ALA A 62 -24.84 16.18 -0.07
CA ALA A 62 -25.27 16.36 -1.46
C ALA A 62 -24.83 15.21 -2.39
N ALA A 63 -24.69 14.00 -1.88
CA ALA A 63 -24.22 12.84 -2.67
C ALA A 63 -25.09 12.50 -3.89
N ALA A 64 -26.30 13.04 -3.99
CA ALA A 64 -27.20 12.86 -5.14
C ALA A 64 -27.56 14.18 -5.82
N ASN A 65 -26.81 15.26 -5.58
CA ASN A 65 -27.14 16.56 -6.10
C ASN A 65 -26.48 16.81 -7.47
N PRO A 66 -27.26 16.98 -8.56
CA PRO A 66 -26.69 17.25 -9.88
C PRO A 66 -25.96 18.61 -9.97
N CYS A 67 -26.14 19.50 -9.00
CA CYS A 67 -25.38 20.74 -8.88
C CYS A 67 -24.10 20.59 -8.05
N ASN A 68 -23.74 19.36 -7.61
CA ASN A 68 -22.47 19.12 -6.97
C ASN A 68 -21.41 18.67 -8.00
N PRO A 69 -20.74 19.60 -8.67
CA PRO A 69 -19.68 19.25 -9.60
C PRO A 69 -18.49 18.58 -8.90
N CYS A 70 -18.42 18.72 -7.55
CA CYS A 70 -17.45 18.01 -6.74
C CYS A 70 -17.82 16.54 -6.48
N GLY A 71 -19.02 16.10 -6.79
CA GLY A 71 -19.40 14.68 -6.66
C GLY A 71 -18.85 13.80 -7.78
N ALA A 72 -18.74 14.36 -8.99
CA ALA A 72 -18.21 13.65 -10.16
C ALA A 72 -16.76 14.00 -10.48
N CYS A 73 -16.32 15.17 -10.04
CA CYS A 73 -15.02 15.74 -10.33
C CYS A 73 -14.39 16.34 -9.08
N ASN A 74 -14.63 15.74 -7.89
CA ASN A 74 -14.11 16.33 -6.68
C ASN A 74 -12.57 16.40 -6.74
N PRO A 75 -11.97 17.45 -7.28
CA PRO A 75 -10.53 17.63 -7.23
C PRO A 75 -10.04 17.85 -5.80
N CYS A 76 -11.01 18.11 -4.90
CA CYS A 76 -10.86 18.18 -3.46
C CYS A 76 -11.62 17.02 -2.78
N GLY A 77 -11.87 15.91 -3.49
CA GLY A 77 -12.38 14.69 -2.87
C GLY A 77 -11.63 14.44 -1.58
N PRO A 78 -12.18 13.76 -0.57
CA PRO A 78 -11.64 13.80 0.77
C PRO A 78 -10.13 13.61 0.72
N CYS A 79 -9.41 14.71 0.83
CA CYS A 79 -7.93 14.75 0.94
C CYS A 79 -7.48 14.03 2.23
N GLY A 80 -8.25 13.06 2.68
CA GLY A 80 -8.05 12.42 3.94
C GLY A 80 -8.35 10.93 4.04
N ALA A 81 -9.01 10.35 3.06
CA ALA A 81 -9.28 8.92 3.10
C ALA A 81 -8.53 8.23 1.96
N GLY A 82 -7.30 7.82 2.23
CA GLY A 82 -6.48 7.03 1.32
C GLY A 82 -6.20 7.80 0.02
N ASP A 83 -5.09 8.51 -0.01
CA ASP A 83 -4.54 8.97 -1.28
C ASP A 83 -4.28 7.72 -2.15
N ASP A 84 -5.22 7.31 -2.96
CA ASP A 84 -4.99 6.32 -4.01
C ASP A 84 -4.09 6.98 -5.05
N ILE A 85 -2.80 7.03 -4.71
CA ILE A 85 -1.79 7.61 -5.57
C ILE A 85 -1.46 6.57 -6.62
N GLU A 86 -1.93 6.82 -7.82
CA GLU A 86 -1.55 6.03 -8.97
C GLU A 86 -0.13 6.43 -9.40
N LEU A 87 0.80 5.49 -9.31
CA LEU A 87 2.18 5.66 -9.77
C LEU A 87 2.37 4.93 -11.10
N SER A 88 3.09 5.54 -12.01
CA SER A 88 3.63 4.81 -13.14
C SER A 88 4.59 3.70 -12.66
N ALA A 89 4.80 2.69 -13.48
CA ALA A 89 5.74 1.60 -13.17
C ALA A 89 7.14 2.12 -12.80
N ALA A 90 7.64 3.12 -13.52
CA ALA A 90 8.93 3.74 -13.26
C ALA A 90 8.97 4.48 -11.92
N GLN A 91 7.89 5.18 -11.56
CA GLN A 91 7.77 5.88 -10.28
C GLN A 91 7.71 4.90 -9.11
N ALA A 92 6.94 3.82 -9.22
CA ALA A 92 6.85 2.80 -8.19
C ALA A 92 8.20 2.11 -7.96
N GLN A 93 8.94 1.79 -9.03
CA GLN A 93 10.28 1.24 -8.95
C GLN A 93 11.29 2.21 -8.33
N ALA A 94 11.24 3.49 -8.70
CA ALA A 94 12.12 4.52 -8.14
C ALA A 94 11.84 4.73 -6.65
N ALA A 95 10.57 4.78 -6.25
CA ALA A 95 10.17 4.86 -4.85
C ALA A 95 10.72 3.69 -4.05
N TYR A 96 10.56 2.47 -4.56
CA TYR A 96 11.09 1.28 -3.91
C TYR A 96 12.61 1.27 -3.83
N ALA A 97 13.30 1.59 -4.92
CA ALA A 97 14.76 1.65 -4.94
C ALA A 97 15.32 2.61 -3.89
N CYS A 98 14.64 3.75 -3.68
CA CYS A 98 15.01 4.71 -2.64
C CYS A 98 14.83 4.15 -1.22
N ILE A 99 13.67 3.49 -0.95
CA ILE A 99 13.32 3.11 0.43
C ILE A 99 13.81 1.72 0.83
N LYS A 100 14.17 0.86 -0.13
CA LYS A 100 14.53 -0.54 0.07
C LYS A 100 15.55 -0.78 1.20
N GLY A 101 16.60 0.04 1.24
CA GLY A 101 17.63 -0.04 2.29
C GLY A 101 17.08 0.27 3.68
N SER A 102 16.23 1.29 3.77
CA SER A 102 15.60 1.69 5.03
C SER A 102 14.61 0.66 5.54
N LEU A 103 13.85 0.02 4.64
CA LEU A 103 12.97 -1.11 4.98
C LEU A 103 13.78 -2.23 5.63
N LYS A 104 14.86 -2.68 4.96
CA LYS A 104 15.74 -3.73 5.47
C LYS A 104 16.33 -3.38 6.84
N ALA A 105 16.87 -2.18 6.97
CA ALA A 105 17.48 -1.72 8.22
C ALA A 105 16.45 -1.60 9.37
N GLY A 106 15.24 -1.16 9.05
CA GLY A 106 14.16 -1.07 10.02
C GLY A 106 13.71 -2.43 10.53
N TYR A 107 13.38 -3.34 9.62
CA TYR A 107 12.92 -4.69 9.97
C TYR A 107 14.01 -5.53 10.67
N ALA A 108 15.29 -5.33 10.33
CA ALA A 108 16.40 -6.06 10.95
C ALA A 108 16.47 -5.90 12.47
N LYS A 109 15.94 -4.79 13.00
CA LYS A 109 15.85 -4.55 14.47
C LYS A 109 14.94 -5.56 15.17
N SER A 110 14.09 -6.29 14.45
CA SER A 110 13.24 -7.33 15.01
C SER A 110 14.02 -8.56 15.48
N GLY A 111 15.22 -8.79 14.95
CA GLY A 111 15.98 -10.02 15.14
C GLY A 111 15.42 -11.22 14.38
N ASN A 112 14.34 -11.07 13.61
CA ASN A 112 13.79 -12.17 12.82
C ASN A 112 14.80 -12.62 11.76
N GLU A 113 15.00 -13.92 11.64
CA GLU A 113 16.04 -14.53 10.80
C GLU A 113 15.87 -14.24 9.30
N TRP A 114 14.64 -14.20 8.81
CA TRP A 114 14.33 -14.01 7.38
C TRP A 114 14.61 -12.60 6.88
N VAL A 115 14.58 -11.62 7.78
CA VAL A 115 14.73 -10.21 7.41
C VAL A 115 16.07 -9.89 6.75
N LYS A 116 17.13 -10.60 7.12
CA LYS A 116 18.45 -10.35 6.54
C LYS A 116 18.54 -10.80 5.09
N ALA A 117 17.77 -11.83 4.71
CA ALA A 117 17.88 -12.52 3.44
C ALA A 117 16.78 -12.20 2.42
N TYR A 118 15.56 -11.84 2.85
CA TYR A 118 14.39 -11.80 1.98
C TYR A 118 14.57 -10.92 0.72
N GLN A 119 15.29 -9.82 0.80
CA GLN A 119 15.53 -8.94 -0.35
C GLN A 119 16.49 -9.52 -1.39
N SER A 120 17.16 -10.64 -1.08
CA SER A 120 17.98 -11.40 -2.03
C SER A 120 17.22 -12.57 -2.66
N TRP A 121 16.01 -12.87 -2.19
CA TRP A 121 15.18 -13.92 -2.74
C TRP A 121 14.57 -13.47 -4.09
N THR A 122 13.99 -14.42 -4.79
CA THR A 122 13.25 -14.11 -6.03
C THR A 122 12.07 -13.20 -5.72
N ASN A 123 12.05 -12.03 -6.35
CA ASN A 123 10.89 -11.14 -6.37
C ASN A 123 10.02 -11.52 -7.56
N TYR A 124 8.81 -11.96 -7.32
CA TYR A 124 7.86 -12.37 -8.35
C TYR A 124 7.05 -11.19 -8.91
N ALA A 125 7.10 -10.03 -8.26
CA ALA A 125 6.53 -8.81 -8.79
C ALA A 125 7.50 -8.15 -9.79
N ALA A 126 7.03 -7.87 -10.99
CA ALA A 126 7.79 -7.12 -12.01
C ALA A 126 8.03 -5.67 -11.55
N ARG A 127 7.12 -5.14 -10.76
CA ARG A 127 7.16 -3.79 -10.16
C ARG A 127 6.37 -3.79 -8.86
N PRO A 128 6.61 -2.85 -7.93
CA PRO A 128 5.68 -2.66 -6.80
C PRO A 128 4.28 -2.32 -7.31
N TYR A 129 3.28 -2.88 -6.66
CA TYR A 129 1.87 -2.68 -6.99
C TYR A 129 1.06 -2.41 -5.72
N VAL A 130 -0.11 -1.79 -5.85
CA VAL A 130 -1.00 -1.52 -4.72
C VAL A 130 -1.70 -2.80 -4.31
N SER A 131 -1.67 -3.10 -3.02
CA SER A 131 -2.38 -4.22 -2.43
C SER A 131 -3.43 -3.71 -1.44
N ASP A 132 -4.69 -3.77 -1.84
CA ASP A 132 -5.83 -3.27 -1.04
C ASP A 132 -5.94 -4.01 0.28
N THR A 133 -5.77 -5.33 0.25
CA THR A 133 -5.84 -6.20 1.42
C THR A 133 -4.70 -6.00 2.42
N HIS A 134 -3.61 -5.34 2.01
CA HIS A 134 -2.50 -4.96 2.88
C HIS A 134 -2.50 -3.46 3.19
N GLY A 135 -3.69 -2.85 3.21
CA GLY A 135 -3.92 -1.47 3.62
C GLY A 135 -3.56 -0.44 2.55
N GLY A 136 -3.85 -0.73 1.28
CA GLY A 136 -3.63 0.18 0.15
C GLY A 136 -2.15 0.57 -0.02
N ARG A 137 -1.23 -0.36 0.25
CA ARG A 137 0.22 -0.09 0.17
C ARG A 137 0.81 -0.66 -1.10
N PHE A 138 1.85 -0.02 -1.59
CA PHE A 138 2.72 -0.63 -2.59
C PHE A 138 3.48 -1.78 -1.95
N VAL A 139 3.48 -2.94 -2.61
CA VAL A 139 4.11 -4.17 -2.13
C VAL A 139 4.97 -4.84 -3.19
N ASN A 140 5.92 -5.68 -2.74
CA ASN A 140 6.62 -6.66 -3.56
C ASN A 140 6.44 -8.04 -2.94
N ASN A 141 6.50 -9.09 -3.75
CA ASN A 141 6.32 -10.47 -3.32
C ASN A 141 7.60 -11.26 -3.54
N TYR A 142 8.20 -11.68 -2.45
CA TYR A 142 9.41 -12.51 -2.46
C TYR A 142 9.10 -13.92 -1.97
N ALA A 143 9.82 -14.91 -2.50
CA ALA A 143 9.86 -16.24 -1.92
C ALA A 143 11.31 -16.74 -1.83
N ASN A 144 11.60 -17.49 -0.76
CA ASN A 144 12.88 -18.18 -0.63
C ASN A 144 12.99 -19.34 -1.63
N ALA A 145 14.14 -19.99 -1.72
CA ALA A 145 14.36 -21.10 -2.66
C ALA A 145 13.39 -22.28 -2.44
N ARG A 146 13.01 -22.57 -1.19
CA ARG A 146 12.04 -23.65 -0.86
C ARG A 146 10.63 -23.31 -1.37
N GLY A 147 10.24 -22.03 -1.31
CA GLY A 147 8.94 -21.55 -1.78
C GLY A 147 8.93 -21.14 -3.25
N SER A 148 9.90 -21.55 -4.06
CA SER A 148 10.04 -21.16 -5.46
C SER A 148 8.84 -21.56 -6.34
N ASN A 149 8.07 -22.59 -5.94
CA ASN A 149 6.83 -22.96 -6.61
C ASN A 149 5.77 -21.84 -6.60
N TYR A 150 5.93 -20.82 -5.74
CA TYR A 150 5.09 -19.61 -5.79
C TYR A 150 5.06 -18.98 -7.20
N GLY A 151 6.15 -19.10 -7.97
CA GLY A 151 6.23 -18.60 -9.35
C GLY A 151 5.47 -19.41 -10.39
N LEU A 152 4.88 -20.54 -10.00
CA LEU A 152 3.94 -21.27 -10.85
C LEU A 152 2.50 -20.76 -10.68
N PHE A 153 2.30 -19.79 -9.78
CA PHE A 153 1.04 -19.12 -9.50
C PHE A 153 -0.08 -20.15 -9.23
N GLU A 154 -1.20 -20.07 -9.90
CA GLU A 154 -2.35 -20.96 -9.74
C GLU A 154 -2.02 -22.45 -9.96
N ASN A 155 -0.87 -22.73 -10.58
CA ASN A 155 -0.39 -24.10 -10.81
C ASN A 155 0.65 -24.55 -9.78
N ALA A 156 0.84 -23.81 -8.69
CA ALA A 156 1.93 -24.03 -7.74
C ALA A 156 1.78 -25.32 -6.92
N GLY A 157 0.53 -25.78 -6.70
CA GLY A 157 0.26 -26.84 -5.73
C GLY A 157 0.65 -26.44 -4.29
N PRO A 158 0.61 -27.32 -3.30
CA PRO A 158 0.99 -27.00 -1.92
C PRO A 158 2.43 -26.52 -1.80
N ALA A 159 2.67 -25.58 -0.89
CA ALA A 159 4.02 -25.12 -0.58
C ALA A 159 4.78 -26.16 0.25
N PRO A 160 6.02 -26.49 -0.10
CA PRO A 160 6.88 -27.34 0.74
C PRO A 160 7.11 -26.74 2.13
N GLU A 161 7.24 -27.58 3.16
CA GLU A 161 7.70 -27.15 4.49
C GLU A 161 9.01 -26.35 4.37
N GLY A 162 9.13 -25.27 5.13
CA GLY A 162 10.25 -24.33 5.06
C GLY A 162 10.17 -23.31 3.91
N SER A 163 9.09 -23.31 3.13
CA SER A 163 8.79 -22.22 2.21
C SER A 163 8.54 -20.95 3.00
N VAL A 164 9.17 -19.85 2.61
CA VAL A 164 8.93 -18.53 3.21
C VAL A 164 8.59 -17.53 2.11
N LEU A 165 7.44 -16.90 2.29
CA LEU A 165 7.01 -15.79 1.47
C LEU A 165 7.16 -14.50 2.26
N ALA A 166 7.64 -13.45 1.60
CA ALA A 166 7.80 -12.15 2.21
C ALA A 166 7.17 -11.07 1.32
N LYS A 167 6.36 -10.22 1.94
CA LYS A 167 5.76 -9.07 1.26
C LYS A 167 6.18 -7.82 2.02
N ASP A 168 7.13 -7.05 1.46
CA ASP A 168 7.48 -5.76 2.02
C ASP A 168 6.55 -4.67 1.47
N SER A 169 6.42 -3.58 2.20
CA SER A 169 5.46 -2.57 1.83
C SER A 169 5.94 -1.15 2.09
N PHE A 170 5.38 -0.21 1.33
CA PHE A 170 5.57 1.22 1.54
C PHE A 170 4.33 2.00 1.09
N GLN A 171 4.21 3.22 1.55
CA GLN A 171 3.19 4.17 1.10
C GLN A 171 3.86 5.38 0.45
N VAL A 172 3.18 5.97 -0.51
CA VAL A 172 3.53 7.27 -1.06
C VAL A 172 2.45 8.26 -0.66
N LYS A 173 2.84 9.43 -0.18
CA LYS A 173 1.93 10.50 0.19
C LYS A 173 1.71 11.44 -0.99
N ALA A 174 0.63 12.23 -0.97
CA ALA A 174 0.30 13.19 -2.02
C ALA A 174 1.46 14.14 -2.39
N ASN A 175 2.33 14.44 -1.44
CA ASN A 175 3.53 15.24 -1.67
C ASN A 175 4.73 14.43 -2.20
N GLY A 176 4.51 13.20 -2.63
CA GLY A 176 5.53 12.30 -3.15
C GLY A 176 6.42 11.63 -2.10
N LYS A 177 6.29 11.98 -0.81
CA LYS A 177 7.12 11.36 0.25
C LYS A 177 6.79 9.88 0.42
N VAL A 178 7.85 9.06 0.37
CA VAL A 178 7.75 7.61 0.57
C VAL A 178 7.88 7.28 2.04
N ARG A 179 6.98 6.44 2.55
CA ARG A 179 6.97 6.00 3.95
C ARG A 179 7.07 4.48 4.03
N PRO A 180 7.93 3.95 4.91
CA PRO A 180 8.01 2.52 5.14
C PRO A 180 6.67 1.97 5.66
N GLY A 181 6.26 0.83 5.14
CA GLY A 181 5.17 0.02 5.66
C GLY A 181 5.67 -1.21 6.42
N PRO A 182 4.77 -2.08 6.91
CA PRO A 182 5.12 -3.35 7.53
C PRO A 182 5.72 -4.36 6.54
N LEU A 183 6.45 -5.34 7.09
CA LEU A 183 6.82 -6.58 6.43
C LEU A 183 5.86 -7.68 6.88
N PHE A 184 5.27 -8.35 5.91
CA PHE A 184 4.41 -9.51 6.11
C PHE A 184 5.18 -10.77 5.71
N LEU A 185 5.26 -11.72 6.61
CA LEU A 185 5.91 -13.01 6.37
C LEU A 185 4.90 -14.14 6.52
N MET A 186 4.97 -15.11 5.63
CA MET A 186 4.30 -16.40 5.71
C MET A 186 5.36 -17.49 5.64
N GLU A 187 5.40 -18.36 6.63
CA GLU A 187 6.34 -19.48 6.70
C GLU A 187 5.56 -20.79 6.79
N LYS A 188 5.79 -21.69 5.86
CA LYS A 188 5.17 -23.03 5.86
C LYS A 188 5.87 -23.91 6.90
N MET A 189 5.15 -24.21 7.94
CA MET A 189 5.62 -25.05 9.04
C MET A 189 5.38 -26.54 8.76
N ALA A 190 5.87 -27.39 9.63
CA ALA A 190 5.57 -28.82 9.61
C ALA A 190 4.07 -29.08 9.76
N VAL A 191 3.59 -30.15 9.16
CA VAL A 191 2.20 -30.60 9.25
C VAL A 191 1.76 -30.72 10.71
N GLY A 192 0.59 -30.14 11.01
CA GLY A 192 0.02 -30.14 12.37
C GLY A 192 0.41 -28.91 13.19
N PHE A 193 1.11 -27.93 12.61
CA PHE A 193 1.44 -26.67 13.30
C PHE A 193 0.18 -25.86 13.62
N ASN A 194 -0.68 -25.66 12.64
CA ASN A 194 -1.95 -24.94 12.81
C ASN A 194 -2.89 -25.24 11.64
N ALA A 195 -3.90 -26.06 11.89
CA ALA A 195 -4.88 -26.46 10.88
C ALA A 195 -5.66 -25.28 10.29
N GLU A 196 -6.00 -24.26 11.12
CA GLU A 196 -6.76 -23.09 10.67
C GLU A 196 -6.03 -22.23 9.63
N SER A 197 -4.71 -22.34 9.58
CA SER A 197 -3.86 -21.60 8.64
C SER A 197 -3.19 -22.50 7.60
N LEU A 198 -3.64 -23.76 7.47
CA LEU A 198 -2.95 -24.78 6.65
C LEU A 198 -1.44 -24.82 6.95
N ASP A 199 -1.10 -24.83 8.23
CA ASP A 199 0.27 -24.84 8.75
C ASP A 199 1.14 -23.62 8.35
N TRP A 200 0.53 -22.51 7.96
CA TRP A 200 1.24 -21.26 7.76
C TRP A 200 1.42 -20.48 9.07
N ARG A 201 2.65 -20.10 9.36
CA ARG A 201 3.01 -19.13 10.39
C ARG A 201 3.02 -17.75 9.77
N TYR A 202 2.15 -16.86 10.22
CA TYR A 202 2.15 -15.45 9.83
C TYR A 202 2.97 -14.65 10.84
N THR A 203 3.84 -13.77 10.36
CA THR A 203 4.57 -12.81 11.20
C THR A 203 4.46 -11.41 10.59
N LEU A 204 4.07 -10.43 11.39
CA LEU A 204 3.98 -9.03 11.01
C LEU A 204 5.03 -8.21 11.73
N ILE A 205 5.93 -7.57 10.97
CA ILE A 205 7.02 -6.74 11.49
C ILE A 205 6.80 -5.28 11.07
N LEU A 206 6.72 -4.39 12.04
CA LEU A 206 6.54 -2.96 11.82
C LEU A 206 7.85 -2.32 11.30
N PRO A 207 7.79 -1.13 10.66
CA PRO A 207 8.97 -0.47 10.09
C PRO A 207 10.08 -0.15 11.09
N ASN A 208 9.75 -0.05 12.37
CA ASN A 208 10.72 0.16 13.45
C ASN A 208 11.34 -1.15 13.99
N GLY A 209 10.99 -2.30 13.41
CA GLY A 209 11.46 -3.61 13.83
C GLY A 209 10.63 -4.26 14.94
N LYS A 210 9.60 -3.59 15.47
CA LYS A 210 8.72 -4.21 16.46
C LYS A 210 7.90 -5.33 15.79
N ILE A 211 7.97 -6.54 16.31
CA ILE A 211 7.08 -7.63 15.92
C ILE A 211 5.69 -7.34 16.50
N PHE A 212 4.71 -7.12 15.61
CA PHE A 212 3.31 -6.93 15.99
C PHE A 212 2.73 -8.22 16.55
N GLY A 213 2.97 -9.34 15.85
CA GLY A 213 2.56 -10.68 16.26
C GLY A 213 3.19 -11.75 15.37
N THR A 214 3.13 -13.00 15.87
CA THR A 214 3.54 -14.21 15.16
C THR A 214 2.58 -15.36 15.53
N THR A 215 2.00 -16.03 14.56
CA THR A 215 1.14 -17.21 14.78
C THR A 215 1.90 -18.30 15.55
N GLY A 216 1.30 -18.82 16.60
CA GLY A 216 1.95 -19.78 17.49
C GLY A 216 3.07 -19.20 18.35
N GLY A 217 3.21 -17.87 18.42
CA GLY A 217 4.24 -17.18 19.18
C GLY A 217 3.73 -15.91 19.86
N LYS A 218 4.58 -14.92 19.97
CA LYS A 218 4.24 -13.64 20.62
C LYS A 218 3.05 -12.98 19.95
N ASN A 219 2.05 -12.60 20.76
CA ASN A 219 0.82 -11.96 20.29
C ASN A 219 0.06 -12.77 19.21
N SER A 220 0.10 -14.09 19.28
CA SER A 220 -0.53 -14.98 18.28
C SER A 220 -2.00 -14.63 18.02
N ALA A 221 -2.78 -14.37 19.05
CA ALA A 221 -4.19 -13.99 18.93
C ALA A 221 -4.42 -12.73 18.05
N LYS A 222 -3.43 -11.84 17.93
CA LYS A 222 -3.50 -10.68 17.06
C LYS A 222 -3.26 -10.99 15.59
N MET A 223 -2.91 -12.23 15.27
CA MET A 223 -2.60 -12.64 13.90
C MET A 223 -3.76 -13.38 13.22
N GLY A 224 -4.88 -13.59 13.94
CA GLY A 224 -6.07 -14.26 13.41
C GLY A 224 -6.56 -13.67 12.10
N PHE A 225 -6.58 -12.34 11.99
CA PHE A 225 -7.01 -11.67 10.75
C PHE A 225 -6.19 -12.05 9.50
N CYS A 226 -4.91 -12.42 9.66
CA CYS A 226 -4.11 -12.92 8.55
C CYS A 226 -4.62 -14.28 8.09
N ALA A 227 -4.77 -15.23 9.04
CA ALA A 227 -5.24 -16.57 8.75
C ALA A 227 -6.66 -16.54 8.16
N GLU A 228 -7.59 -15.80 8.76
CA GLU A 228 -8.97 -15.65 8.31
C GLU A 228 -9.05 -15.12 6.86
N CYS A 229 -8.28 -14.07 6.53
CA CYS A 229 -8.24 -13.53 5.18
C CYS A 229 -7.63 -14.53 4.19
N HIS A 230 -6.53 -15.20 4.56
CA HIS A 230 -5.85 -16.14 3.68
C HIS A 230 -6.61 -17.47 3.52
N ALA A 231 -7.45 -17.85 4.48
CA ALA A 231 -8.25 -19.09 4.44
C ALA A 231 -9.23 -19.13 3.24
N VAL A 232 -9.63 -17.99 2.68
CA VAL A 232 -10.51 -17.95 1.50
C VAL A 232 -9.83 -18.54 0.25
N MET A 233 -8.50 -18.73 0.29
CA MET A 233 -7.68 -19.31 -0.78
C MET A 233 -7.19 -20.71 -0.40
N GLU A 234 -8.04 -21.51 0.26
CA GLU A 234 -7.68 -22.87 0.73
C GLU A 234 -7.20 -23.77 -0.41
N ASP A 235 -7.86 -23.71 -1.55
CA ASP A 235 -7.52 -24.45 -2.77
C ASP A 235 -6.14 -24.09 -3.35
N GLN A 236 -5.61 -22.92 -2.98
CA GLN A 236 -4.28 -22.43 -3.33
C GLN A 236 -3.29 -22.48 -2.15
N ASP A 237 -3.55 -23.37 -1.18
CA ASP A 237 -2.74 -23.47 0.04
C ASP A 237 -2.63 -22.12 0.78
N SER A 238 -3.75 -21.43 0.93
CA SER A 238 -3.86 -20.10 1.59
C SER A 238 -2.97 -19.01 0.99
N ARG A 239 -2.62 -19.10 -0.30
CA ARG A 239 -1.77 -18.12 -0.99
C ARG A 239 -2.57 -17.30 -2.00
N PHE A 240 -2.42 -15.99 -1.91
CA PHE A 240 -2.83 -15.09 -2.99
C PHE A 240 -1.67 -14.89 -3.96
N TYR A 241 -1.98 -14.99 -5.24
CA TYR A 241 -1.02 -14.68 -6.30
C TYR A 241 -1.24 -13.27 -6.83
N LEU A 242 -0.22 -12.74 -7.48
CA LEU A 242 -0.29 -11.45 -8.15
C LEU A 242 -1.16 -11.56 -9.40
N ASP A 243 -1.86 -10.49 -9.73
CA ASP A 243 -2.49 -10.35 -11.03
C ASP A 243 -1.43 -10.42 -12.15
N GLU A 244 -1.81 -10.95 -13.30
CA GLU A 244 -0.89 -11.25 -14.40
C GLU A 244 -0.04 -10.05 -14.83
N GLU A 245 -0.60 -8.85 -14.79
CA GLU A 245 0.09 -7.61 -15.16
C GLU A 245 1.28 -7.27 -14.25
N TYR A 246 1.26 -7.79 -13.01
CA TYR A 246 2.34 -7.57 -12.04
C TYR A 246 3.33 -8.72 -11.98
N ARG A 247 3.09 -9.82 -12.67
CA ARG A 247 3.96 -11.00 -12.64
C ARG A 247 5.25 -10.75 -13.41
N ARG A 248 6.34 -11.17 -12.82
CA ARG A 248 7.60 -11.23 -13.55
C ARG A 248 7.56 -12.42 -14.53
N LYS A 249 7.79 -12.12 -15.78
CA LYS A 249 7.90 -13.12 -16.88
C LYS A 249 9.31 -13.70 -16.91
#